data_c866dcc5329b741de268b8ccb77f75aa
#
_entry.id   c866dcc5329b741de268b8ccb77f75aa
#
_cell.length_a   1.000
_cell.length_b   1.000
_cell.length_c   1.000
_cell.angle_alpha   90.00
_cell.angle_beta   90.00
_cell.angle_gamma   90.00
#
_symmetry.space_group_name_H-M   'P 1'
#
loop_
_entity.id
_entity.type
_entity.pdbx_description
1 polymer ?
#
loop_
_entity_poly.entity_id
_entity_poly.type
_entity_poly.pdbx_seq_one_letter_code
_entity_poly.pdbx_strand_id
1 'polypeptide(L)'
;MFYHFPAIEDLTKMVKRYDSRIYEKTPLHFDFLAYRLGLGKVPTSYELKYGQEERSGKKDALEEEGYALFQAHQKIDNLPIVASLNRGPVGYVGPRPIVLEQLQLLVAQLAVFHSYHDLTIIPIIPEEEKESWDWMRWLPHATLQDMNVRSFVYNQRTRDQVLNSLNQILKLRKAQKEEEKANDTKIFHPHYVVLITDETLILDHVIMEFFREDPTELGCSIIYVADVLSSLSENIQTVISIKDRNQGQLLLQEGGSSGA
;
A
#
# COMPACT_ATOMS: atom_id res chain seq x y z
N MET A 1 -12.66 -13.36 -1.07
CA MET A 1 -12.08 -12.12 -0.55
C MET A 1 -11.38 -12.33 0.78
N PHE A 2 -12.03 -12.82 1.85
CA PHE A 2 -11.38 -13.12 3.13
C PHE A 2 -10.22 -14.12 3.06
N TYR A 3 -10.27 -15.06 2.14
CA TYR A 3 -9.17 -16.01 1.91
C TYR A 3 -7.86 -15.32 1.55
N HIS A 4 -7.90 -14.37 0.61
CA HIS A 4 -6.70 -13.62 0.16
C HIS A 4 -6.30 -12.48 1.10
N PHE A 5 -7.23 -12.03 1.96
CA PHE A 5 -7.04 -10.91 2.87
C PHE A 5 -7.56 -11.24 4.27
N PRO A 6 -6.90 -12.19 4.98
CA PRO A 6 -7.31 -12.65 6.30
C PRO A 6 -7.13 -11.57 7.38
N ALA A 7 -7.74 -11.78 8.54
CA ALA A 7 -7.50 -10.97 9.72
C ALA A 7 -6.13 -11.27 10.34
N ILE A 8 -5.64 -10.39 11.22
CA ILE A 8 -4.32 -10.54 11.85
C ILE A 8 -4.23 -11.84 12.71
N GLU A 9 -5.33 -12.22 13.34
CA GLU A 9 -5.42 -13.46 14.12
C GLU A 9 -5.23 -14.69 13.23
N ASP A 10 -5.72 -14.63 12.01
CA ASP A 10 -5.58 -15.72 11.04
C ASP A 10 -4.18 -15.74 10.44
N LEU A 11 -3.56 -14.59 10.20
CA LEU A 11 -2.13 -14.51 9.82
C LEU A 11 -1.24 -15.18 10.88
N THR A 12 -1.51 -14.90 12.15
CA THR A 12 -0.76 -15.51 13.26
C THR A 12 -0.91 -17.04 13.27
N LYS A 13 -2.13 -17.55 13.01
CA LYS A 13 -2.38 -19.00 12.90
C LYS A 13 -1.67 -19.60 11.70
N MET A 14 -1.68 -18.89 10.54
CA MET A 14 -0.99 -19.32 9.32
C MET A 14 0.50 -19.51 9.57
N VAL A 15 1.16 -18.53 10.17
CA VAL A 15 2.60 -18.60 10.48
C VAL A 15 2.90 -19.74 11.44
N LYS A 16 2.11 -19.89 12.52
CA LYS A 16 2.30 -20.99 13.51
C LYS A 16 2.12 -22.38 12.94
N ARG A 17 1.30 -22.53 11.89
CA ARG A 17 0.97 -23.83 11.27
C ARG A 17 1.76 -24.11 10.00
N TYR A 18 2.64 -23.20 9.58
CA TYR A 18 3.35 -23.28 8.31
C TYR A 18 2.39 -23.48 7.13
N ASP A 19 1.34 -22.62 7.08
CA ASP A 19 0.30 -22.69 6.06
C ASP A 19 0.90 -22.52 4.65
N SER A 20 0.35 -23.24 3.66
CA SER A 20 0.82 -23.19 2.27
C SER A 20 0.64 -21.84 1.58
N ARG A 21 -0.14 -20.94 2.16
CA ARG A 21 -0.34 -19.56 1.67
C ARG A 21 0.80 -18.61 2.03
N ILE A 22 1.76 -19.03 2.88
CA ILE A 22 2.95 -18.24 3.12
C ILE A 22 3.72 -18.11 1.82
N TYR A 23 4.02 -16.85 1.42
CA TYR A 23 4.66 -16.49 0.15
C TYR A 23 3.85 -16.83 -1.11
N GLU A 24 2.51 -16.89 -1.01
CA GLU A 24 1.66 -17.19 -2.17
C GLU A 24 1.61 -16.05 -3.20
N LYS A 25 1.80 -14.78 -2.77
CA LYS A 25 1.70 -13.61 -3.65
C LYS A 25 3.03 -13.34 -4.34
N THR A 26 3.13 -13.78 -5.58
CA THR A 26 4.30 -13.51 -6.42
C THR A 26 4.07 -12.28 -7.32
N PRO A 27 5.11 -11.71 -7.91
CA PRO A 27 4.99 -10.54 -8.79
C PRO A 27 4.07 -10.70 -10.00
N LEU A 28 3.76 -11.94 -10.39
CA LEU A 28 2.83 -12.24 -11.49
C LEU A 28 1.37 -12.31 -11.04
N HIS A 29 1.10 -12.30 -9.74
CA HIS A 29 -0.25 -12.37 -9.23
C HIS A 29 -0.91 -10.98 -9.19
N PHE A 30 -2.20 -10.93 -9.49
CA PHE A 30 -2.99 -9.69 -9.52
C PHE A 30 -3.06 -8.97 -8.18
N ASP A 31 -2.88 -9.69 -7.08
CA ASP A 31 -2.91 -9.18 -5.71
C ASP A 31 -1.51 -9.03 -5.09
N PHE A 32 -0.45 -9.06 -5.92
CA PHE A 32 0.89 -8.71 -5.48
C PHE A 32 0.91 -7.30 -4.89
N LEU A 33 1.50 -7.13 -3.71
CA LEU A 33 1.54 -5.88 -2.93
C LEU A 33 0.16 -5.33 -2.52
N ALA A 34 -0.90 -6.13 -2.65
CA ALA A 34 -2.21 -5.80 -2.10
C ALA A 34 -2.32 -6.27 -0.64
N TYR A 35 -2.85 -5.41 0.22
CA TYR A 35 -2.98 -5.64 1.66
C TYR A 35 -4.31 -5.13 2.21
N ARG A 36 -4.74 -5.72 3.32
CA ARG A 36 -5.99 -5.36 3.98
C ARG A 36 -5.78 -4.21 4.96
N LEU A 37 -6.64 -3.20 4.87
CA LEU A 37 -6.71 -2.07 5.81
C LEU A 37 -7.65 -2.37 6.98
N GLY A 38 -8.77 -3.02 6.71
CA GLY A 38 -9.81 -3.27 7.69
C GLY A 38 -11.03 -3.91 7.07
N LEU A 39 -12.18 -3.72 7.70
CA LEU A 39 -13.49 -4.10 7.18
C LEU A 39 -14.30 -2.83 6.88
N GLY A 40 -15.11 -2.88 5.84
CA GLY A 40 -15.94 -1.75 5.46
C GLY A 40 -17.02 -2.11 4.45
N LYS A 41 -17.61 -1.06 3.89
CA LYS A 41 -18.62 -1.17 2.85
C LYS A 41 -17.96 -1.11 1.48
N VAL A 42 -18.15 -2.14 0.69
CA VAL A 42 -17.60 -2.24 -0.67
C VAL A 42 -18.75 -2.23 -1.67
N PRO A 43 -18.65 -1.48 -2.78
CA PRO A 43 -19.64 -1.55 -3.86
C PRO A 43 -19.83 -2.98 -4.34
N THR A 44 -21.06 -3.35 -4.67
CA THR A 44 -21.35 -4.65 -5.29
C THR A 44 -20.70 -4.73 -6.68
N SER A 45 -20.19 -5.89 -7.04
CA SER A 45 -19.67 -6.15 -8.39
C SER A 45 -20.76 -6.31 -9.44
N TYR A 46 -22.02 -6.39 -9.01
CA TYR A 46 -23.18 -6.47 -9.90
C TYR A 46 -23.72 -5.07 -10.19
N GLU A 47 -23.97 -4.78 -11.47
CA GLU A 47 -24.67 -3.58 -11.86
C GLU A 47 -26.17 -3.74 -11.53
N LEU A 48 -26.60 -3.13 -10.45
CA LEU A 48 -28.02 -3.07 -10.10
C LEU A 48 -28.67 -1.92 -10.88
N LYS A 49 -29.67 -2.24 -11.71
CA LYS A 49 -30.44 -1.23 -12.44
C LYS A 49 -31.80 -1.06 -11.75
N TYR A 50 -32.12 0.15 -11.35
CA TYR A 50 -33.41 0.52 -10.86
C TYR A 50 -34.07 1.44 -11.90
N GLY A 51 -35.11 0.92 -12.59
CA GLY A 51 -35.87 1.69 -13.55
C GLY A 51 -36.82 2.65 -12.82
N GLN A 52 -36.47 3.93 -12.79
CA GLN A 52 -37.45 4.97 -12.46
C GLN A 52 -38.24 5.30 -13.72
N GLU A 53 -39.52 4.95 -13.78
CA GLU A 53 -40.44 5.58 -14.74
C GLU A 53 -40.71 7.01 -14.23
N GLU A 54 -40.43 8.02 -15.06
CA GLU A 54 -40.81 9.41 -14.80
C GLU A 54 -42.34 9.54 -14.84
N ARG A 55 -43.01 9.17 -13.76
CA ARG A 55 -44.43 9.49 -13.58
C ARG A 55 -44.51 10.74 -12.72
N SER A 56 -45.06 11.80 -13.27
CA SER A 56 -45.37 13.03 -12.55
C SER A 56 -46.50 12.77 -11.55
N GLY A 57 -46.15 12.37 -10.32
CA GLY A 57 -47.09 12.11 -9.24
C GLY A 57 -46.35 11.86 -7.92
N LYS A 58 -47.08 11.86 -6.81
CA LYS A 58 -46.50 11.48 -5.49
C LYS A 58 -45.91 10.08 -5.60
N LYS A 59 -44.66 9.92 -5.19
CA LYS A 59 -44.01 8.61 -5.08
C LYS A 59 -44.89 7.67 -4.26
N ASP A 60 -45.18 6.50 -4.82
CA ASP A 60 -45.93 5.45 -4.14
C ASP A 60 -45.00 4.84 -3.05
N ALA A 61 -45.59 4.41 -1.94
CA ALA A 61 -44.87 3.75 -0.84
C ALA A 61 -44.03 2.54 -1.32
N LEU A 62 -44.51 1.82 -2.32
CA LEU A 62 -43.80 0.73 -2.99
C LEU A 62 -42.57 1.20 -3.78
N GLU A 63 -42.61 2.37 -4.41
CA GLU A 63 -41.45 2.96 -5.12
C GLU A 63 -40.37 3.42 -4.12
N GLU A 64 -40.79 3.98 -2.97
CA GLU A 64 -39.84 4.34 -1.90
C GLU A 64 -39.18 3.12 -1.27
N GLU A 65 -39.94 2.05 -1.05
CA GLU A 65 -39.43 0.77 -0.54
C GLU A 65 -38.49 0.09 -1.54
N GLY A 66 -38.83 0.11 -2.84
CA GLY A 66 -37.99 -0.40 -3.91
C GLY A 66 -36.67 0.37 -4.06
N TYR A 67 -36.71 1.71 -3.91
CA TYR A 67 -35.52 2.54 -3.96
C TYR A 67 -34.63 2.33 -2.71
N ALA A 68 -35.24 2.19 -1.55
CA ALA A 68 -34.52 1.86 -0.31
C ALA A 68 -33.80 0.49 -0.40
N LEU A 69 -34.48 -0.51 -0.93
CA LEU A 69 -33.91 -1.83 -1.23
C LEU A 69 -32.75 -1.74 -2.24
N PHE A 70 -32.92 -1.00 -3.31
CA PHE A 70 -31.87 -0.76 -4.30
C PHE A 70 -30.64 -0.12 -3.65
N GLN A 71 -30.82 0.95 -2.87
CA GLN A 71 -29.71 1.59 -2.15
C GLN A 71 -29.05 0.66 -1.14
N ALA A 72 -29.81 -0.14 -0.40
CA ALA A 72 -29.30 -1.10 0.58
C ALA A 72 -28.43 -2.18 -0.07
N HIS A 73 -28.69 -2.57 -1.34
CA HIS A 73 -27.97 -3.62 -2.03
C HIS A 73 -26.83 -3.11 -2.93
N GLN A 74 -26.65 -1.78 -3.06
CA GLN A 74 -25.51 -1.21 -3.79
C GLN A 74 -24.17 -1.45 -3.11
N LYS A 75 -24.13 -1.71 -1.81
CA LYS A 75 -22.93 -1.92 -1.03
C LYS A 75 -23.09 -3.16 -0.16
N ILE A 76 -22.00 -3.90 -0.01
CA ILE A 76 -21.92 -5.05 0.89
C ILE A 76 -21.10 -4.62 2.09
N ASP A 77 -21.66 -4.83 3.28
CA ASP A 77 -21.01 -4.53 4.56
C ASP A 77 -20.01 -5.60 4.95
N ASN A 78 -19.07 -5.23 5.82
CA ASN A 78 -18.11 -6.14 6.44
C ASN A 78 -17.21 -6.91 5.46
N LEU A 79 -16.89 -6.31 4.31
CA LEU A 79 -15.88 -6.85 3.41
C LEU A 79 -14.50 -6.24 3.69
N PRO A 80 -13.40 -6.98 3.39
CA PRO A 80 -12.06 -6.44 3.46
C PRO A 80 -11.89 -5.22 2.57
N ILE A 81 -11.47 -4.11 3.15
CA ILE A 81 -10.99 -2.94 2.41
C ILE A 81 -9.52 -3.18 2.10
N VAL A 82 -9.18 -3.13 0.83
CA VAL A 82 -7.86 -3.47 0.31
C VAL A 82 -7.23 -2.26 -0.36
N ALA A 83 -5.98 -2.00 -0.05
CA ALA A 83 -5.13 -1.08 -0.80
C ALA A 83 -4.03 -1.85 -1.53
N SER A 84 -3.44 -1.25 -2.54
CA SER A 84 -2.34 -1.84 -3.31
C SER A 84 -1.21 -0.84 -3.48
N LEU A 85 0.02 -1.27 -3.21
CA LEU A 85 1.22 -0.48 -3.41
C LEU A 85 1.66 -0.41 -4.88
N ASN A 86 1.03 -1.18 -5.76
CA ASN A 86 1.28 -1.12 -7.22
C ASN A 86 0.58 0.05 -7.92
N ARG A 87 -0.24 0.81 -7.19
CA ARG A 87 -0.99 1.94 -7.76
C ARG A 87 -0.28 3.28 -7.64
N GLY A 88 0.95 3.30 -7.18
CA GLY A 88 1.71 4.51 -6.94
C GLY A 88 1.90 4.83 -5.45
N PRO A 89 2.47 5.99 -5.13
CA PRO A 89 2.75 6.40 -3.76
C PRO A 89 1.51 6.45 -2.87
N VAL A 90 1.66 6.00 -1.62
CA VAL A 90 0.60 5.92 -0.63
C VAL A 90 0.89 6.87 0.52
N GLY A 91 -0.11 7.64 0.96
CA GLY A 91 -0.02 8.52 2.12
C GLY A 91 -0.89 8.01 3.28
N TYR A 92 -0.31 7.90 4.46
CA TYR A 92 -1.03 7.66 5.71
C TYR A 92 -1.15 8.95 6.49
N VAL A 93 -2.36 9.31 6.89
CA VAL A 93 -2.67 10.53 7.65
C VAL A 93 -3.47 10.19 8.88
N GLY A 94 -3.09 10.73 10.03
CA GLY A 94 -3.82 10.56 11.27
C GLY A 94 -2.92 10.57 12.50
N PRO A 95 -3.48 10.22 13.68
CA PRO A 95 -2.72 10.16 14.93
C PRO A 95 -1.54 9.18 14.81
N ARG A 96 -0.32 9.73 14.95
CA ARG A 96 0.93 9.00 14.71
C ARG A 96 0.99 7.60 15.35
N PRO A 97 0.65 7.39 16.63
CA PRO A 97 0.73 6.06 17.22
C PRO A 97 -0.14 5.02 16.50
N ILE A 98 -1.34 5.42 16.06
CA ILE A 98 -2.28 4.53 15.38
C ILE A 98 -1.81 4.26 13.94
N VAL A 99 -1.29 5.29 13.26
CA VAL A 99 -0.69 5.14 11.93
C VAL A 99 0.47 4.14 11.98
N LEU A 100 1.38 4.25 12.96
CA LEU A 100 2.49 3.32 13.11
C LEU A 100 2.03 1.88 13.40
N GLU A 101 0.99 1.69 14.23
CA GLU A 101 0.36 0.37 14.43
C GLU A 101 -0.14 -0.22 13.09
N GLN A 102 -0.81 0.59 12.26
CA GLN A 102 -1.30 0.15 10.95
C GLN A 102 -0.16 -0.20 9.97
N LEU A 103 0.92 0.56 9.99
CA LEU A 103 2.10 0.25 9.18
C LEU A 103 2.79 -1.04 9.63
N GLN A 104 2.84 -1.32 10.93
CA GLN A 104 3.36 -2.60 11.43
C GLN A 104 2.48 -3.78 10.96
N LEU A 105 1.16 -3.62 10.95
CA LEU A 105 0.24 -4.62 10.40
C LEU A 105 0.43 -4.81 8.89
N LEU A 106 0.66 -3.73 8.15
CA LEU A 106 0.99 -3.79 6.73
C LEU A 106 2.28 -4.58 6.50
N VAL A 107 3.35 -4.27 7.23
CA VAL A 107 4.62 -5.00 7.14
C VAL A 107 4.44 -6.49 7.45
N ALA A 108 3.68 -6.82 8.49
CA ALA A 108 3.39 -8.22 8.83
C ALA A 108 2.65 -8.95 7.70
N GLN A 109 1.65 -8.32 7.08
CA GLN A 109 0.94 -8.89 5.94
C GLN A 109 1.89 -9.09 4.74
N LEU A 110 2.67 -8.07 4.40
CA LEU A 110 3.64 -8.16 3.31
C LEU A 110 4.64 -9.29 3.54
N ALA A 111 5.19 -9.40 4.75
CA ALA A 111 6.18 -10.42 5.09
C ALA A 111 5.62 -11.85 5.08
N VAL A 112 4.32 -12.02 5.38
CA VAL A 112 3.69 -13.35 5.34
C VAL A 112 3.37 -13.79 3.91
N PHE A 113 2.86 -12.88 3.09
CA PHE A 113 2.38 -13.23 1.75
C PHE A 113 3.40 -13.14 0.64
N HIS A 114 4.49 -12.39 0.82
CA HIS A 114 5.51 -12.19 -0.21
C HIS A 114 6.83 -12.82 0.21
N SER A 115 7.50 -13.46 -0.72
CA SER A 115 8.85 -13.97 -0.48
C SER A 115 9.85 -12.82 -0.31
N TYR A 116 10.83 -13.00 0.55
CA TYR A 116 11.95 -12.06 0.69
C TYR A 116 12.86 -11.99 -0.55
N HIS A 117 12.71 -12.92 -1.48
CA HIS A 117 13.34 -12.84 -2.81
C HIS A 117 12.60 -11.86 -3.74
N ASP A 118 11.30 -11.69 -3.52
CA ASP A 118 10.44 -10.83 -4.34
C ASP A 118 10.23 -9.44 -3.74
N LEU A 119 10.46 -9.30 -2.42
CA LEU A 119 10.15 -8.08 -1.68
C LEU A 119 11.23 -7.73 -0.65
N THR A 120 11.68 -6.50 -0.69
CA THR A 120 12.52 -5.89 0.36
C THR A 120 11.82 -4.68 0.95
N ILE A 121 11.81 -4.55 2.27
CA ILE A 121 11.17 -3.46 3.01
C ILE A 121 12.25 -2.56 3.60
N ILE A 122 12.16 -1.26 3.35
CA ILE A 122 13.13 -0.25 3.78
C ILE A 122 12.42 0.76 4.69
N PRO A 123 12.48 0.60 6.01
CA PRO A 123 11.94 1.60 6.93
C PRO A 123 12.90 2.79 7.07
N ILE A 124 12.38 4.00 6.87
CA ILE A 124 13.03 5.28 7.16
C ILE A 124 12.29 5.89 8.33
N ILE A 125 12.89 5.81 9.49
CA ILE A 125 12.27 6.10 10.78
C ILE A 125 13.14 7.05 11.60
N PRO A 126 12.58 7.89 12.47
CA PRO A 126 13.36 8.64 13.42
C PRO A 126 14.05 7.70 14.42
N GLU A 127 15.20 8.11 14.93
CA GLU A 127 16.01 7.27 15.83
C GLU A 127 15.28 6.89 17.11
N GLU A 128 14.39 7.75 17.58
CA GLU A 128 13.55 7.55 18.77
C GLU A 128 12.54 6.42 18.60
N GLU A 129 12.12 6.13 17.37
CA GLU A 129 11.15 5.07 17.06
C GLU A 129 11.81 3.72 16.77
N LYS A 130 13.13 3.66 16.73
CA LYS A 130 13.88 2.46 16.36
C LYS A 130 13.49 1.22 17.16
N GLU A 131 13.26 1.37 18.47
CA GLU A 131 12.89 0.25 19.34
C GLU A 131 11.54 -0.37 18.94
N SER A 132 10.57 0.44 18.52
CA SER A 132 9.25 -0.04 18.09
C SER A 132 9.29 -0.85 16.79
N TRP A 133 10.34 -0.65 15.99
CA TRP A 133 10.57 -1.34 14.72
C TRP A 133 11.63 -2.43 14.79
N ASP A 134 12.31 -2.63 15.95
CA ASP A 134 13.43 -3.56 16.09
C ASP A 134 13.06 -5.02 15.80
N TRP A 135 11.80 -5.39 15.95
CA TRP A 135 11.29 -6.72 15.60
C TRP A 135 11.48 -7.07 14.12
N MET A 136 11.50 -6.09 13.22
CA MET A 136 11.73 -6.31 11.78
C MET A 136 13.12 -6.88 11.49
N ARG A 137 14.09 -6.76 12.41
CA ARG A 137 15.43 -7.36 12.24
C ARG A 137 15.39 -8.88 12.06
N TRP A 138 14.31 -9.51 12.50
CA TRP A 138 14.11 -10.96 12.34
C TRP A 138 13.48 -11.31 11.00
N LEU A 139 13.00 -10.33 10.24
CA LEU A 139 12.45 -10.53 8.91
C LEU A 139 13.57 -10.51 7.86
N PRO A 140 13.69 -11.53 7.00
CA PRO A 140 14.65 -11.53 5.90
C PRO A 140 14.35 -10.41 4.90
N HIS A 141 13.10 -9.94 4.82
CA HIS A 141 12.66 -8.80 4.00
C HIS A 141 13.32 -7.46 4.36
N ALA A 142 13.85 -7.32 5.59
CA ALA A 142 14.51 -6.11 6.05
C ALA A 142 16.05 -6.16 5.80
N THR A 143 16.44 -6.72 4.67
CA THR A 143 17.85 -6.85 4.26
C THR A 143 17.98 -6.60 2.76
N LEU A 144 18.92 -5.76 2.38
CA LEU A 144 19.37 -5.63 0.99
C LEU A 144 20.23 -6.86 0.67
N GLN A 145 19.63 -7.84 -0.01
CA GLN A 145 20.23 -9.18 -0.21
C GLN A 145 21.58 -9.11 -0.91
N ASP A 146 21.69 -8.32 -1.99
CA ASP A 146 22.91 -8.20 -2.79
C ASP A 146 24.11 -7.65 -2.01
N MET A 147 23.85 -6.91 -0.92
CA MET A 147 24.89 -6.27 -0.12
C MET A 147 25.02 -6.87 1.27
N ASN A 148 24.10 -7.75 1.67
CA ASN A 148 23.99 -8.29 3.01
C ASN A 148 23.94 -7.21 4.10
N VAL A 149 23.23 -6.12 3.83
CA VAL A 149 23.10 -4.95 4.70
C VAL A 149 21.64 -4.84 5.16
N ARG A 150 21.46 -4.51 6.44
CA ARG A 150 20.14 -4.21 6.98
C ARG A 150 19.56 -2.97 6.30
N SER A 151 18.30 -3.05 5.90
CA SER A 151 17.61 -1.98 5.16
C SER A 151 17.08 -0.83 6.03
N PHE A 152 17.42 -0.80 7.31
CA PHE A 152 16.95 0.24 8.25
C PHE A 152 17.69 1.56 8.07
N VAL A 153 16.91 2.64 7.95
CA VAL A 153 17.39 4.03 7.89
C VAL A 153 16.85 4.80 9.07
N TYR A 154 17.72 5.21 10.00
CA TYR A 154 17.35 5.98 11.20
C TYR A 154 18.35 7.07 11.57
N ASN A 155 19.48 7.16 10.84
CA ASN A 155 20.45 8.24 10.96
C ASN A 155 21.19 8.43 9.63
N GLN A 156 22.03 9.45 9.56
CA GLN A 156 22.75 9.80 8.34
C GLN A 156 23.61 8.66 7.80
N ARG A 157 24.29 7.91 8.66
CA ARG A 157 25.16 6.80 8.25
C ARG A 157 24.36 5.66 7.59
N THR A 158 23.25 5.23 8.21
CA THR A 158 22.40 4.18 7.67
C THR A 158 21.67 4.67 6.42
N ARG A 159 21.27 5.94 6.38
CA ARG A 159 20.71 6.60 5.20
C ARG A 159 21.65 6.47 4.01
N ASP A 160 22.87 6.95 4.14
CA ASP A 160 23.82 6.99 3.02
C ASP A 160 24.16 5.57 2.55
N GLN A 161 24.27 4.62 3.46
CA GLN A 161 24.54 3.22 3.12
C GLN A 161 23.39 2.59 2.33
N VAL A 162 22.15 2.73 2.79
CA VAL A 162 20.98 2.08 2.19
C VAL A 162 20.50 2.82 0.95
N LEU A 163 20.34 4.15 1.05
CA LEU A 163 19.71 4.93 -0.02
C LEU A 163 20.64 5.19 -1.20
N ASN A 164 21.97 5.26 -1.02
CA ASN A 164 22.89 5.30 -2.14
C ASN A 164 22.80 4.02 -2.98
N SER A 165 22.67 2.87 -2.33
CA SER A 165 22.51 1.58 -3.00
C SER A 165 21.19 1.52 -3.76
N LEU A 166 20.07 1.89 -3.09
CA LEU A 166 18.77 1.94 -3.74
C LEU A 166 18.76 2.91 -4.94
N ASN A 167 19.39 4.08 -4.79
CA ASN A 167 19.49 5.07 -5.87
C ASN A 167 20.20 4.51 -7.09
N GLN A 168 21.30 3.78 -6.91
CA GLN A 168 22.00 3.12 -8.01
C GLN A 168 21.14 2.05 -8.69
N ILE A 169 20.43 1.25 -7.89
CA ILE A 169 19.51 0.23 -8.42
C ILE A 169 18.40 0.89 -9.25
N LEU A 170 17.78 1.95 -8.77
CA LEU A 170 16.72 2.65 -9.51
C LEU A 170 17.24 3.31 -10.78
N LYS A 171 18.45 3.89 -10.77
CA LYS A 171 19.10 4.41 -11.98
C LYS A 171 19.33 3.33 -13.04
N LEU A 172 19.84 2.17 -12.63
CA LEU A 172 20.04 1.03 -13.53
C LEU A 172 18.71 0.52 -14.11
N ARG A 173 17.68 0.41 -13.27
CA ARG A 173 16.34 -0.01 -13.70
C ARG A 173 15.70 0.99 -14.66
N LYS A 174 15.87 2.29 -14.40
CA LYS A 174 15.41 3.35 -15.29
C LYS A 174 16.08 3.27 -16.66
N ALA A 175 17.41 3.13 -16.70
CA ALA A 175 18.16 2.93 -17.95
C ALA A 175 17.70 1.68 -18.70
N GLN A 176 17.53 0.55 -18.01
CA GLN A 176 17.03 -0.69 -18.62
C GLN A 176 15.62 -0.52 -19.19
N LYS A 177 14.74 0.23 -18.51
CA LYS A 177 13.39 0.51 -19.00
C LYS A 177 13.39 1.40 -20.26
N GLU A 178 14.29 2.38 -20.32
CA GLU A 178 14.46 3.26 -21.48
C GLU A 178 15.01 2.55 -22.73
N GLU A 179 15.80 1.49 -22.54
CA GLU A 179 16.34 0.67 -23.62
C GLU A 179 15.30 -0.33 -24.19
N GLU A 180 14.24 -0.62 -23.46
CA GLU A 180 13.22 -1.60 -23.84
C GLU A 180 12.31 -1.07 -24.96
N LYS A 181 12.04 -1.95 -25.95
CA LYS A 181 11.02 -1.67 -26.97
C LYS A 181 9.64 -1.72 -26.33
N ALA A 182 8.73 -0.87 -26.78
CA ALA A 182 7.39 -0.60 -26.23
C ALA A 182 6.46 -1.81 -25.92
N ASN A 183 6.87 -3.03 -26.20
CA ASN A 183 6.08 -4.25 -26.03
C ASN A 183 6.54 -5.19 -24.93
N ASP A 184 7.60 -4.88 -24.19
CA ASP A 184 8.15 -5.78 -23.18
C ASP A 184 8.02 -5.14 -21.80
N THR A 185 7.00 -5.58 -21.03
CA THR A 185 6.77 -5.08 -19.68
C THR A 185 7.64 -5.85 -18.69
N LYS A 186 8.83 -5.34 -18.42
CA LYS A 186 9.75 -5.95 -17.45
C LYS A 186 9.28 -5.73 -16.03
N ILE A 187 9.22 -6.80 -15.27
CA ILE A 187 8.97 -6.75 -13.83
C ILE A 187 10.30 -6.80 -13.10
N PHE A 188 10.60 -5.78 -12.31
CA PHE A 188 11.84 -5.69 -11.56
C PHE A 188 11.74 -6.40 -10.21
N HIS A 189 12.73 -7.23 -9.89
CA HIS A 189 12.85 -7.96 -8.64
C HIS A 189 14.18 -7.68 -7.94
N PRO A 190 14.21 -7.68 -6.60
CA PRO A 190 13.07 -7.60 -5.70
C PRO A 190 12.34 -6.27 -5.85
N HIS A 191 11.06 -6.23 -5.50
CA HIS A 191 10.33 -4.98 -5.34
C HIS A 191 10.71 -4.33 -4.00
N TYR A 192 10.96 -3.03 -3.99
CA TYR A 192 11.31 -2.29 -2.78
C TYR A 192 10.09 -1.55 -2.24
N VAL A 193 9.76 -1.75 -0.97
CA VAL A 193 8.73 -0.97 -0.28
C VAL A 193 9.42 -0.07 0.72
N VAL A 194 9.37 1.23 0.48
CA VAL A 194 10.00 2.26 1.32
C VAL A 194 8.95 2.86 2.24
N LEU A 195 9.11 2.70 3.55
CA LEU A 195 8.26 3.29 4.58
C LEU A 195 8.91 4.56 5.10
N ILE A 196 8.36 5.73 4.80
CA ILE A 196 8.90 7.01 5.23
C ILE A 196 8.03 7.55 6.36
N THR A 197 8.43 7.33 7.60
CA THR A 197 7.76 7.88 8.77
C THR A 197 8.34 9.22 9.22
N ASP A 198 9.52 9.58 8.68
CA ASP A 198 10.17 10.88 8.86
C ASP A 198 10.92 11.26 7.58
N GLU A 199 10.45 12.29 6.89
CA GLU A 199 11.08 12.79 5.66
C GLU A 199 12.35 13.61 5.94
N THR A 200 12.54 14.12 7.15
CA THR A 200 13.68 15.03 7.46
C THR A 200 15.03 14.38 7.21
N LEU A 201 15.12 13.06 7.35
CA LEU A 201 16.32 12.30 7.07
C LEU A 201 16.72 12.25 5.58
N ILE A 202 15.79 12.49 4.67
CA ILE A 202 15.99 12.21 3.23
C ILE A 202 15.83 13.42 2.33
N LEU A 203 15.36 14.56 2.85
CA LEU A 203 15.03 15.74 2.05
C LEU A 203 16.19 16.24 1.17
N ASP A 204 17.43 16.12 1.64
CA ASP A 204 18.66 16.53 0.96
C ASP A 204 19.33 15.38 0.19
N HIS A 205 18.77 14.17 0.22
CA HIS A 205 19.36 13.01 -0.42
C HIS A 205 18.94 12.91 -1.89
N VAL A 206 19.88 12.50 -2.75
CA VAL A 206 19.66 12.38 -4.21
C VAL A 206 18.53 11.42 -4.59
N ILE A 207 18.16 10.46 -3.73
CA ILE A 207 17.04 9.53 -3.94
C ILE A 207 15.70 10.25 -4.13
N MET A 208 15.59 11.50 -3.63
CA MET A 208 14.39 12.30 -3.77
C MET A 208 14.04 12.65 -5.22
N GLU A 209 14.99 12.54 -6.15
CA GLU A 209 14.70 12.62 -7.58
C GLU A 209 13.70 11.56 -8.02
N PHE A 210 13.80 10.32 -7.46
CA PHE A 210 12.85 9.24 -7.71
C PHE A 210 11.59 9.34 -6.85
N PHE A 211 11.74 9.75 -5.59
CA PHE A 211 10.63 9.75 -4.63
C PHE A 211 9.63 10.87 -4.88
N ARG A 212 10.02 11.96 -5.54
CA ARG A 212 9.10 13.03 -5.98
C ARG A 212 8.29 12.66 -7.22
N GLU A 213 8.74 11.66 -7.96
CA GLU A 213 8.01 11.03 -9.05
C GLU A 213 7.28 9.78 -8.52
N ASP A 214 6.80 8.95 -9.42
CA ASP A 214 6.27 7.62 -9.08
C ASP A 214 7.23 6.53 -9.54
N PRO A 215 8.06 5.95 -8.64
CA PRO A 215 9.00 4.91 -9.01
C PRO A 215 8.39 3.50 -9.03
N THR A 216 7.08 3.36 -8.96
CA THR A 216 6.39 2.05 -8.89
C THR A 216 6.75 1.15 -10.08
N GLU A 217 6.80 1.71 -11.28
CA GLU A 217 7.19 0.98 -12.49
C GLU A 217 8.67 0.54 -12.50
N LEU A 218 9.49 1.12 -11.64
CA LEU A 218 10.88 0.69 -11.39
C LEU A 218 10.99 -0.37 -10.28
N GLY A 219 9.86 -0.90 -9.81
CA GLY A 219 9.81 -1.86 -8.72
C GLY A 219 10.12 -1.23 -7.36
N CYS A 220 9.64 -0.01 -7.11
CA CYS A 220 9.79 0.68 -5.84
C CYS A 220 8.48 1.40 -5.48
N SER A 221 7.87 1.02 -4.38
CA SER A 221 6.66 1.66 -3.85
C SER A 221 7.00 2.47 -2.60
N ILE A 222 6.38 3.63 -2.47
CA ILE A 222 6.66 4.56 -1.37
C ILE A 222 5.42 4.76 -0.53
N ILE A 223 5.61 4.75 0.79
CA ILE A 223 4.58 5.04 1.77
C ILE A 223 5.06 6.22 2.61
N TYR A 224 4.29 7.29 2.59
CA TYR A 224 4.51 8.50 3.40
C TYR A 224 3.59 8.52 4.61
N VAL A 225 4.08 9.09 5.70
CA VAL A 225 3.30 9.37 6.91
C VAL A 225 3.26 10.87 7.14
N ALA A 226 2.06 11.41 7.36
CA ALA A 226 1.85 12.80 7.70
C ALA A 226 0.79 12.96 8.79
N ASP A 227 0.88 14.03 9.57
CA ASP A 227 -0.13 14.33 10.60
C ASP A 227 -1.41 14.88 9.97
N VAL A 228 -1.28 15.63 8.87
CA VAL A 228 -2.39 16.26 8.15
C VAL A 228 -2.27 16.05 6.65
N LEU A 229 -3.40 16.04 5.97
CA LEU A 229 -3.48 15.78 4.53
C LEU A 229 -2.67 16.79 3.69
N SER A 230 -2.66 18.06 4.11
CA SER A 230 -1.94 19.12 3.41
C SER A 230 -0.41 19.00 3.45
N SER A 231 0.11 18.12 4.30
CA SER A 231 1.56 17.84 4.40
C SER A 231 2.01 16.71 3.48
N LEU A 232 1.08 16.02 2.83
CA LEU A 232 1.43 14.99 1.84
C LEU A 232 1.84 15.63 0.51
N SER A 233 2.76 14.96 -0.18
CA SER A 233 3.19 15.34 -1.52
C SER A 233 2.06 15.20 -2.55
N GLU A 234 2.07 16.05 -3.59
CA GLU A 234 1.03 16.04 -4.64
C GLU A 234 1.01 14.77 -5.50
N ASN A 235 2.11 14.01 -5.51
CA ASN A 235 2.21 12.75 -6.27
C ASN A 235 1.56 11.54 -5.58
N ILE A 236 0.95 11.72 -4.40
CA ILE A 236 0.28 10.62 -3.68
C ILE A 236 -0.96 10.19 -4.45
N GLN A 237 -1.03 8.89 -4.77
CA GLN A 237 -2.13 8.28 -5.53
C GLN A 237 -3.24 7.72 -4.62
N THR A 238 -2.87 7.28 -3.43
CA THR A 238 -3.78 6.68 -2.48
C THR A 238 -3.56 7.30 -1.11
N VAL A 239 -4.61 7.81 -0.47
CA VAL A 239 -4.56 8.33 0.89
C VAL A 239 -5.37 7.44 1.81
N ILE A 240 -4.75 7.04 2.92
CA ILE A 240 -5.38 6.31 4.01
C ILE A 240 -5.46 7.27 5.19
N SER A 241 -6.66 7.81 5.40
CA SER A 241 -6.94 8.71 6.50
C SER A 241 -7.45 7.93 7.70
N ILE A 242 -6.74 7.98 8.81
CA ILE A 242 -7.07 7.28 10.05
C ILE A 242 -7.56 8.31 11.06
N LYS A 243 -8.78 8.11 11.55
CA LYS A 243 -9.36 8.94 12.60
C LYS A 243 -9.05 8.38 13.99
N ASP A 244 -9.27 7.10 14.14
CA ASP A 244 -9.01 6.33 15.37
C ASP A 244 -8.80 4.84 15.03
N ARG A 245 -8.66 3.96 16.03
CA ARG A 245 -8.42 2.53 15.82
C ARG A 245 -9.55 1.79 15.10
N ASN A 246 -10.75 2.36 15.06
CA ASN A 246 -11.96 1.74 14.51
C ASN A 246 -12.46 2.43 13.25
N GLN A 247 -11.95 3.63 12.94
CA GLN A 247 -12.46 4.45 11.85
C GLN A 247 -11.31 5.00 11.00
N GLY A 248 -11.42 4.76 9.72
CA GLY A 248 -10.54 5.33 8.70
C GLY A 248 -11.25 5.43 7.36
N GLN A 249 -10.64 6.10 6.41
CA GLN A 249 -11.12 6.29 5.05
C GLN A 249 -9.99 5.99 4.07
N LEU A 250 -10.33 5.27 3.02
CA LEU A 250 -9.48 5.09 1.85
C LEU A 250 -9.94 6.07 0.77
N LEU A 251 -9.07 6.99 0.42
CA LEU A 251 -9.27 7.97 -0.65
C LEU A 251 -8.35 7.60 -1.80
N LEU A 252 -8.91 7.31 -2.95
CA LEU A 252 -8.17 7.13 -4.20
C LEU A 252 -8.18 8.47 -4.92
N GLN A 253 -7.01 8.96 -5.31
CA GLN A 253 -6.95 10.06 -6.27
C GLN A 253 -7.40 9.48 -7.61
N GLU A 254 -8.54 9.92 -8.12
CA GLU A 254 -8.96 9.60 -9.48
C GLU A 254 -7.92 10.17 -10.42
N GLY A 255 -7.09 9.32 -10.99
CA GLY A 255 -6.22 9.71 -12.08
C GLY A 255 -7.12 10.30 -13.16
N GLY A 256 -6.87 11.55 -13.52
CA GLY A 256 -7.66 12.23 -14.53
C GLY A 256 -7.84 11.33 -15.73
N SER A 257 -9.06 10.90 -15.99
CA SER A 257 -9.42 10.24 -17.21
C SER A 257 -9.21 11.26 -18.32
N SER A 258 -8.05 11.21 -18.96
CA SER A 258 -7.90 11.81 -20.29
C SER A 258 -8.88 11.05 -21.17
N GLY A 259 -10.05 11.65 -21.34
CA GLY A 259 -11.02 11.21 -22.32
C GLY A 259 -10.40 11.26 -23.71
N ALA A 260 -10.65 10.26 -24.45
CA ALA A 260 -10.73 10.26 -25.91
C ALA A 260 -11.86 9.33 -26.30
#